data_a57e38ba16f7b817713d500337537f9d
#
_entry.id   a57e38ba16f7b817713d500337537f9d
#
_cell.length_a   1.000
_cell.length_b   1.000
_cell.length_c   1.000
_cell.angle_alpha   90.00
_cell.angle_beta   90.00
_cell.angle_gamma   90.00
#
_symmetry.space_group_name_H-M   'P 1'
#
loop_
_entity.id
_entity.type
_entity.pdbx_description
1 polymer ?
#
loop_
_entity_poly.entity_id
_entity_poly.type
_entity_poly.pdbx_seq_one_letter_code
_entity_poly.pdbx_strand_id
1 'polypeptide(L)'
;MPIPPFVTRITGINANLVRGKPAFDTLLPDLRRLMEGAVLVAHNVAFDGNFLASAFRRVDMPWEGDRLCTLRLARRLIPGLHSYRLDSLCAFLGFPFVQRHRAGPDAEATVHVLQHLLEAAIDKGIQTLAGLVKLQQQPVNRKRHKGRVDEAQVASLPTTPGVYLLKDRHGQVVYVGKSVNVRQRVRTHLRPSGTARGPAQPRLRRRLPNIADVEAIETKSELEALLLESKLVKRYLPEANSLLRDYHDYPFIKIDLTDPYPRLEATRERPTEGDRATYLGPFRRAAVASSAVVFLNEQVGLRQCSGRLKPEQPACALLEMKKCLGPCVGATSREAYAAAVTEAMSTLRGESTSVLDRAARRRDELGEQLRFEEAAELRDRIRQVEQIVGVQQRLVGFAERNLVLVSADKQPDRVRMLLVRAGRLAEEVSLPRRATPSHLRHVLLRVFGAPAQTHVSKDELDDLLIMDAWLRRNHADVLEVPVDVSAPEAAAPALRVAIQSLTTSPRGSGGLSLAGAETCVPDDMAVEDEAAADILAAEMTAIAS
;
A
#
# COMPACT_ATOMS: atom_id res chain seq x y z
N MET A 1 42.54 7.22 1.48
CA MET A 1 41.75 8.18 2.29
C MET A 1 40.76 7.38 3.13
N PRO A 2 40.49 7.75 4.38
CA PRO A 2 39.44 7.13 5.17
C PRO A 2 38.05 7.45 4.59
N ILE A 3 37.14 6.47 4.65
CA ILE A 3 35.75 6.67 4.21
C ILE A 3 35.03 7.53 5.25
N PRO A 4 34.44 8.67 4.88
CA PRO A 4 33.72 9.52 5.84
C PRO A 4 32.55 8.77 6.49
N PRO A 5 32.27 8.96 7.80
CA PRO A 5 31.19 8.25 8.51
C PRO A 5 29.81 8.42 7.88
N PHE A 6 29.51 9.59 7.28
CA PHE A 6 28.24 9.82 6.62
C PHE A 6 28.06 8.95 5.35
N VAL A 7 29.15 8.67 4.60
CA VAL A 7 29.13 7.78 3.44
C VAL A 7 28.78 6.35 3.89
N THR A 8 29.46 5.86 4.94
CA THR A 8 29.17 4.55 5.52
C THR A 8 27.70 4.43 5.99
N ARG A 9 27.16 5.49 6.57
CA ARG A 9 25.75 5.52 7.03
C ARG A 9 24.75 5.42 5.89
N ILE A 10 25.05 6.05 4.76
CA ILE A 10 24.16 6.08 3.59
C ILE A 10 24.29 4.81 2.76
N THR A 11 25.52 4.37 2.46
CA THR A 11 25.81 3.30 1.51
C THR A 11 26.07 1.96 2.16
N GLY A 12 26.34 1.90 3.45
CA GLY A 12 26.84 0.73 4.17
C GLY A 12 28.28 0.36 3.82
N ILE A 13 28.97 1.13 2.96
CA ILE A 13 30.37 0.88 2.56
C ILE A 13 31.30 1.41 3.65
N ASN A 14 32.10 0.54 4.23
CA ASN A 14 33.09 0.86 5.23
C ASN A 14 34.50 0.43 4.82
N ALA A 15 35.51 0.81 5.59
CA ALA A 15 36.91 0.52 5.30
C ALA A 15 37.21 -0.99 5.16
N ASN A 16 36.49 -1.85 5.89
CA ASN A 16 36.68 -3.30 5.80
C ASN A 16 36.20 -3.88 4.48
N LEU A 17 35.09 -3.35 3.95
CA LEU A 17 34.53 -3.80 2.66
C LEU A 17 35.43 -3.47 1.46
N VAL A 18 36.18 -2.37 1.53
CA VAL A 18 37.06 -1.93 0.43
C VAL A 18 38.50 -2.39 0.58
N ARG A 19 38.86 -2.95 1.74
CA ARG A 19 40.24 -3.45 1.98
C ARG A 19 40.57 -4.56 1.02
N GLY A 20 41.71 -4.43 0.32
CA GLY A 20 42.20 -5.42 -0.67
C GLY A 20 41.43 -5.43 -1.98
N LYS A 21 40.52 -4.51 -2.21
CA LYS A 21 39.86 -4.33 -3.52
C LYS A 21 40.74 -3.53 -4.45
N PRO A 22 40.69 -3.81 -5.79
CA PRO A 22 41.48 -3.07 -6.78
C PRO A 22 41.12 -1.58 -6.77
N ALA A 23 42.07 -0.73 -7.10
CA ALA A 23 41.80 0.69 -7.31
C ALA A 23 40.93 0.89 -8.54
N PHE A 24 40.06 1.90 -8.51
CA PHE A 24 39.09 2.15 -9.59
C PHE A 24 39.81 2.36 -10.95
N ASP A 25 40.93 3.05 -10.93
CA ASP A 25 41.71 3.35 -12.15
C ASP A 25 42.23 2.08 -12.86
N THR A 26 42.44 0.98 -12.12
CA THR A 26 42.85 -0.31 -12.72
C THR A 26 41.74 -1.02 -13.47
N LEU A 27 40.48 -0.65 -13.21
CA LEU A 27 39.28 -1.21 -13.87
C LEU A 27 38.87 -0.42 -15.11
N LEU A 28 39.42 0.78 -15.32
CA LEU A 28 38.98 1.68 -16.39
C LEU A 28 39.21 1.11 -17.80
N PRO A 29 40.28 0.36 -18.13
CA PRO A 29 40.42 -0.23 -19.46
C PRO A 29 39.32 -1.24 -19.79
N ASP A 30 38.94 -2.08 -18.83
CA ASP A 30 37.85 -3.06 -19.01
C ASP A 30 36.49 -2.36 -19.11
N LEU A 31 36.25 -1.35 -18.27
CA LEU A 31 35.05 -0.54 -18.31
C LEU A 31 34.94 0.21 -19.64
N ARG A 32 36.08 0.71 -20.20
CA ARG A 32 36.11 1.39 -21.49
C ARG A 32 35.65 0.47 -22.62
N ARG A 33 36.12 -0.78 -22.62
CA ARG A 33 35.71 -1.81 -23.59
C ARG A 33 34.21 -2.12 -23.48
N LEU A 34 33.70 -2.25 -22.25
CA LEU A 34 32.28 -2.50 -22.00
C LEU A 34 31.37 -1.33 -22.47
N MET A 35 31.88 -0.11 -22.39
CA MET A 35 31.14 1.10 -22.77
C MET A 35 31.28 1.47 -24.25
N GLU A 36 32.07 0.73 -25.03
CA GLU A 36 32.27 0.99 -26.47
C GLU A 36 30.95 0.72 -27.24
N GLY A 37 30.45 1.74 -27.96
CA GLY A 37 29.19 1.62 -28.68
C GLY A 37 27.93 1.58 -27.79
N ALA A 38 28.07 1.65 -26.47
CA ALA A 38 26.97 1.60 -25.54
C ALA A 38 26.49 3.01 -25.12
N VAL A 39 25.24 3.10 -24.71
CA VAL A 39 24.64 4.30 -24.12
C VAL A 39 24.69 4.20 -22.59
N LEU A 40 25.31 5.18 -21.93
CA LEU A 40 25.27 5.24 -20.47
C LEU A 40 23.90 5.68 -20.00
N VAL A 41 23.20 4.79 -19.29
CA VAL A 41 21.92 5.09 -18.67
C VAL A 41 22.07 5.16 -17.16
N ALA A 42 21.60 6.25 -16.55
CA ALA A 42 21.57 6.37 -15.09
C ALA A 42 20.42 7.26 -14.63
N HIS A 43 20.06 7.13 -13.36
CA HIS A 43 19.10 8.02 -12.72
C HIS A 43 19.83 9.26 -12.20
N ASN A 44 19.73 10.39 -12.92
CA ASN A 44 20.57 11.59 -12.81
C ASN A 44 21.97 11.40 -13.43
N VAL A 45 22.00 10.94 -14.68
CA VAL A 45 23.22 10.55 -15.44
C VAL A 45 24.34 11.59 -15.43
N ALA A 46 24.06 12.87 -15.15
CA ALA A 46 25.09 13.89 -15.05
C ALA A 46 26.10 13.60 -13.91
N PHE A 47 25.64 13.02 -12.81
CA PHE A 47 26.50 12.65 -11.69
C PHE A 47 27.46 11.53 -12.09
N ASP A 48 26.92 10.39 -12.51
CA ASP A 48 27.69 9.21 -12.86
C ASP A 48 28.57 9.44 -14.08
N GLY A 49 28.02 10.06 -15.12
CA GLY A 49 28.71 10.35 -16.37
C GLY A 49 29.87 11.34 -16.21
N ASN A 50 29.73 12.34 -15.32
CA ASN A 50 30.84 13.28 -15.06
C ASN A 50 31.95 12.63 -14.21
N PHE A 51 31.57 11.76 -13.26
CA PHE A 51 32.52 10.99 -12.49
C PHE A 51 33.34 10.09 -13.41
N LEU A 52 32.70 9.31 -14.28
CA LEU A 52 33.37 8.44 -15.25
C LEU A 52 34.25 9.23 -16.23
N ALA A 53 33.74 10.32 -16.80
CA ALA A 53 34.52 11.14 -17.70
C ALA A 53 35.75 11.76 -17.01
N SER A 54 35.65 12.11 -15.74
CA SER A 54 36.81 12.58 -14.95
C SER A 54 37.82 11.46 -14.67
N ALA A 55 37.32 10.27 -14.32
CA ALA A 55 38.17 9.10 -14.08
C ALA A 55 38.95 8.68 -15.35
N PHE A 56 38.26 8.60 -16.48
CA PHE A 56 38.89 8.28 -17.77
C PHE A 56 39.94 9.32 -18.20
N ARG A 57 39.67 10.60 -17.96
CA ARG A 57 40.66 11.65 -18.26
C ARG A 57 41.95 11.53 -17.43
N ARG A 58 41.85 11.08 -16.17
CA ARG A 58 43.03 10.89 -15.31
C ARG A 58 44.01 9.82 -15.83
N VAL A 59 43.50 8.89 -16.64
CA VAL A 59 44.32 7.78 -17.23
C VAL A 59 44.52 7.96 -18.74
N ASP A 60 44.38 9.19 -19.24
CA ASP A 60 44.53 9.56 -20.65
C ASP A 60 43.68 8.75 -21.63
N MET A 61 42.49 8.33 -21.20
CA MET A 61 41.52 7.57 -21.99
C MET A 61 40.15 8.32 -22.07
N PRO A 62 40.08 9.49 -22.72
CA PRO A 62 38.86 10.29 -22.72
C PRO A 62 37.66 9.50 -23.28
N TRP A 63 36.51 9.67 -22.65
CA TRP A 63 35.25 9.04 -23.04
C TRP A 63 34.16 10.08 -23.29
N GLU A 64 33.54 10.01 -24.46
CA GLU A 64 32.47 10.88 -24.94
C GLU A 64 31.30 10.02 -25.48
N GLY A 65 30.73 9.17 -24.65
CA GLY A 65 29.60 8.33 -25.04
C GLY A 65 28.26 9.00 -24.83
N ASP A 66 27.25 8.47 -25.53
CA ASP A 66 25.85 8.89 -25.37
C ASP A 66 25.35 8.64 -23.95
N ARG A 67 24.52 9.57 -23.46
CA ARG A 67 23.99 9.55 -22.10
C ARG A 67 22.48 9.69 -22.10
N LEU A 68 21.79 8.82 -21.41
CA LEU A 68 20.35 8.85 -21.23
C LEU A 68 19.98 8.95 -19.75
N CYS A 69 19.15 9.91 -19.40
CA CYS A 69 18.79 10.23 -18.02
C CYS A 69 17.35 9.83 -17.73
N THR A 70 17.16 8.75 -16.96
CA THR A 70 15.81 8.30 -16.58
C THR A 70 15.06 9.35 -15.76
N LEU A 71 15.74 10.14 -14.91
CA LEU A 71 15.14 11.27 -14.20
C LEU A 71 14.56 12.34 -15.14
N ARG A 72 15.31 12.70 -16.19
CA ARG A 72 14.88 13.71 -17.16
C ARG A 72 13.76 13.19 -18.05
N LEU A 73 13.82 11.94 -18.46
CA LEU A 73 12.78 11.29 -19.23
C LEU A 73 11.49 11.15 -18.41
N ALA A 74 11.58 10.67 -17.15
CA ALA A 74 10.42 10.49 -16.28
C ALA A 74 9.64 11.80 -16.09
N ARG A 75 10.32 12.93 -15.91
CA ARG A 75 9.66 14.25 -15.80
C ARG A 75 8.84 14.66 -17.02
N ARG A 76 9.09 14.05 -18.19
CA ARG A 76 8.41 14.38 -19.46
C ARG A 76 7.39 13.33 -19.87
N LEU A 77 7.68 12.09 -19.56
CA LEU A 77 6.83 10.96 -19.93
C LEU A 77 5.76 10.69 -18.87
N ILE A 78 6.08 10.92 -17.58
CA ILE A 78 5.20 10.71 -16.43
C ILE A 78 5.05 12.05 -15.66
N PRO A 79 4.33 13.04 -16.18
CA PRO A 79 4.15 14.31 -15.49
C PRO A 79 3.25 14.15 -14.26
N GLY A 80 3.37 15.08 -13.30
CA GLY A 80 2.45 15.19 -12.15
C GLY A 80 2.87 14.43 -10.89
N LEU A 81 4.00 13.73 -10.89
CA LEU A 81 4.52 13.09 -9.68
C LEU A 81 5.08 14.13 -8.71
N HIS A 82 4.82 13.90 -7.41
CA HIS A 82 5.38 14.72 -6.33
C HIS A 82 6.90 14.60 -6.25
N SER A 83 7.43 13.42 -6.48
CA SER A 83 8.86 13.12 -6.45
C SER A 83 9.27 12.26 -7.65
N TYR A 84 10.42 12.59 -8.23
CA TYR A 84 11.05 11.82 -9.31
C TYR A 84 12.34 11.13 -8.85
N ARG A 85 12.50 10.88 -7.54
CA ARG A 85 13.58 10.06 -7.01
C ARG A 85 13.41 8.63 -7.48
N LEU A 86 14.49 7.87 -7.57
CA LEU A 86 14.44 6.48 -8.04
C LEU A 86 13.47 5.62 -7.23
N ASP A 87 13.52 5.75 -5.90
CA ASP A 87 12.60 5.08 -4.98
C ASP A 87 11.12 5.44 -5.23
N SER A 88 10.85 6.73 -5.47
CA SER A 88 9.49 7.20 -5.76
C SER A 88 8.97 6.71 -7.11
N LEU A 89 9.86 6.62 -8.11
CA LEU A 89 9.50 6.07 -9.42
C LEU A 89 9.27 4.57 -9.35
N CYS A 90 10.10 3.81 -8.63
CA CYS A 90 9.89 2.38 -8.42
C CYS A 90 8.55 2.13 -7.72
N ALA A 91 8.24 2.90 -6.68
CA ALA A 91 6.97 2.85 -6.00
C ALA A 91 5.78 3.14 -6.94
N PHE A 92 5.89 4.18 -7.75
CA PHE A 92 4.87 4.55 -8.74
C PHE A 92 4.64 3.46 -9.78
N LEU A 93 5.72 2.78 -10.21
CA LEU A 93 5.69 1.72 -11.23
C LEU A 93 5.41 0.32 -10.65
N GLY A 94 5.26 0.20 -9.32
CA GLY A 94 4.96 -1.07 -8.66
C GLY A 94 6.16 -1.99 -8.45
N PHE A 95 7.40 -1.49 -8.51
CA PHE A 95 8.60 -2.30 -8.28
C PHE A 95 9.04 -2.29 -6.82
N PRO A 96 9.38 -3.46 -6.24
CA PRO A 96 10.01 -3.52 -4.93
C PRO A 96 11.44 -2.97 -5.02
N PHE A 97 11.76 -1.94 -4.23
CA PHE A 97 13.09 -1.35 -4.13
C PHE A 97 13.60 -1.44 -2.69
N VAL A 98 14.24 -2.57 -2.36
CA VAL A 98 14.51 -2.98 -0.97
C VAL A 98 15.82 -2.43 -0.42
N GLN A 99 16.88 -2.32 -1.25
CA GLN A 99 18.21 -1.89 -0.79
C GLN A 99 18.65 -0.60 -1.49
N ARG A 100 18.34 0.53 -0.87
CA ARG A 100 18.76 1.85 -1.37
C ARG A 100 20.26 2.06 -1.19
N HIS A 101 20.85 2.86 -2.10
CA HIS A 101 22.25 3.28 -2.06
C HIS A 101 23.26 2.11 -2.18
N ARG A 102 22.85 1.07 -2.89
CA ARG A 102 23.71 -0.03 -3.34
C ARG A 102 23.71 -0.08 -4.86
N ALA A 103 24.89 -0.13 -5.45
CA ALA A 103 25.07 -0.01 -6.90
C ALA A 103 24.27 -1.06 -7.72
N GLY A 104 24.24 -2.32 -7.29
CA GLY A 104 23.48 -3.37 -7.97
C GLY A 104 21.97 -3.12 -7.97
N PRO A 105 21.30 -3.06 -6.80
CA PRO A 105 19.88 -2.75 -6.70
C PRO A 105 19.50 -1.41 -7.34
N ASP A 106 20.31 -0.37 -7.23
CA ASP A 106 20.06 0.93 -7.87
C ASP A 106 20.11 0.83 -9.41
N ALA A 107 21.05 0.03 -9.94
CA ALA A 107 21.15 -0.24 -11.39
C ALA A 107 19.94 -1.04 -11.88
N GLU A 108 19.56 -2.12 -11.18
CA GLU A 108 18.38 -2.93 -11.50
C GLU A 108 17.09 -2.08 -11.49
N ALA A 109 16.88 -1.29 -10.45
CA ALA A 109 15.78 -0.34 -10.38
C ALA A 109 15.77 0.65 -11.56
N THR A 110 16.97 1.13 -11.95
CA THR A 110 17.10 2.04 -13.11
C THR A 110 16.73 1.35 -14.42
N VAL A 111 17.03 0.06 -14.59
CA VAL A 111 16.63 -0.74 -15.77
C VAL A 111 15.10 -0.86 -15.83
N HIS A 112 14.45 -1.22 -14.73
CA HIS A 112 12.98 -1.30 -14.67
C HIS A 112 12.30 0.04 -14.99
N VAL A 113 12.79 1.12 -14.39
CA VAL A 113 12.30 2.47 -14.70
C VAL A 113 12.50 2.79 -16.17
N LEU A 114 13.67 2.46 -16.75
CA LEU A 114 13.93 2.70 -18.16
C LEU A 114 12.97 1.95 -19.08
N GLN A 115 12.71 0.66 -18.83
CA GLN A 115 11.77 -0.15 -19.61
C GLN A 115 10.39 0.52 -19.72
N HIS A 116 9.82 0.96 -18.61
CA HIS A 116 8.53 1.66 -18.59
C HIS A 116 8.58 3.03 -19.29
N LEU A 117 9.71 3.73 -19.18
CA LEU A 117 9.88 5.00 -19.89
C LEU A 117 10.00 4.80 -21.40
N LEU A 118 10.58 3.68 -21.85
CA LEU A 118 10.62 3.33 -23.28
C LEU A 118 9.22 3.01 -23.81
N GLU A 119 8.42 2.23 -23.09
CA GLU A 119 7.02 1.96 -23.43
C GLU A 119 6.24 3.28 -23.55
N ALA A 120 6.32 4.15 -22.53
CA ALA A 120 5.65 5.46 -22.56
C ALA A 120 6.16 6.39 -23.66
N ALA A 121 7.40 6.22 -24.12
CA ALA A 121 7.96 6.97 -25.24
C ALA A 121 7.42 6.45 -26.58
N ILE A 122 7.32 5.12 -26.73
CA ILE A 122 6.72 4.46 -27.91
C ILE A 122 5.28 4.91 -28.09
N ASP A 123 4.48 4.96 -27.02
CA ASP A 123 3.10 5.46 -27.05
C ASP A 123 3.00 6.92 -27.54
N LYS A 124 4.08 7.70 -27.37
CA LYS A 124 4.20 9.07 -27.88
C LYS A 124 4.88 9.17 -29.27
N GLY A 125 5.10 8.05 -29.94
CA GLY A 125 5.72 7.97 -31.25
C GLY A 125 7.24 8.18 -31.25
N ILE A 126 7.92 8.07 -30.09
CA ILE A 126 9.38 8.22 -29.95
C ILE A 126 10.02 6.83 -29.88
N GLN A 127 10.62 6.39 -30.99
CA GLN A 127 11.14 5.02 -31.15
C GLN A 127 12.65 4.97 -31.39
N THR A 128 13.36 6.09 -31.30
CA THR A 128 14.80 6.18 -31.58
C THR A 128 15.57 6.79 -30.42
N LEU A 129 16.86 6.41 -30.28
CA LEU A 129 17.77 7.00 -29.30
C LEU A 129 17.86 8.53 -29.47
N ALA A 130 18.01 9.00 -30.71
CA ALA A 130 18.04 10.43 -30.99
C ALA A 130 16.76 11.15 -30.53
N GLY A 131 15.60 10.53 -30.69
CA GLY A 131 14.31 11.03 -30.17
C GLY A 131 14.28 11.13 -28.66
N LEU A 132 14.79 10.14 -27.94
CA LEU A 132 14.90 10.14 -26.49
C LEU A 132 15.89 11.19 -25.97
N VAL A 133 17.05 11.32 -26.62
CA VAL A 133 18.05 12.34 -26.31
C VAL A 133 17.47 13.73 -26.54
N LYS A 134 16.75 13.96 -27.64
CA LYS A 134 16.04 15.21 -27.90
C LYS A 134 14.97 15.47 -26.84
N LEU A 135 14.17 14.47 -26.48
CA LEU A 135 13.14 14.56 -25.45
C LEU A 135 13.74 14.98 -24.10
N GLN A 136 14.82 14.33 -23.63
CA GLN A 136 15.40 14.65 -22.32
C GLN A 136 16.00 16.07 -22.25
N GLN A 137 16.31 16.70 -23.40
CA GLN A 137 16.83 18.06 -23.47
C GLN A 137 15.73 19.12 -23.53
N GLN A 138 14.53 18.76 -23.94
CA GLN A 138 13.40 19.70 -23.99
C GLN A 138 13.15 20.30 -22.60
N PRO A 139 12.76 21.58 -22.52
CA PRO A 139 12.31 22.15 -21.26
C PRO A 139 11.09 21.37 -20.76
N VAL A 140 11.06 21.05 -19.47
CA VAL A 140 9.86 20.47 -18.85
C VAL A 140 8.78 21.54 -18.94
N ASN A 141 7.79 21.34 -19.79
CA ASN A 141 6.69 22.26 -19.94
C ASN A 141 5.80 22.17 -18.68
N ARG A 142 6.27 22.80 -17.61
CA ARG A 142 5.47 23.01 -16.40
C ARG A 142 4.47 24.07 -16.77
N LYS A 143 3.21 23.67 -17.05
CA LYS A 143 2.12 24.64 -17.10
C LYS A 143 2.15 25.38 -15.76
N ARG A 144 2.74 26.57 -15.73
CA ARG A 144 2.64 27.47 -14.57
C ARG A 144 1.22 28.00 -14.59
N HIS A 145 0.35 27.42 -13.82
CA HIS A 145 -0.95 28.01 -13.56
C HIS A 145 -0.70 29.31 -12.80
N LYS A 146 -0.99 30.43 -13.45
CA LYS A 146 -0.91 31.78 -12.85
C LYS A 146 -2.23 31.99 -12.11
N GLY A 147 -2.29 31.67 -10.83
CA GLY A 147 -3.46 31.99 -10.03
C GLY A 147 -3.91 30.88 -9.09
N ARG A 148 -4.88 31.20 -8.27
CA ARG A 148 -5.70 30.25 -7.52
C ARG A 148 -6.76 29.67 -8.44
N VAL A 149 -7.24 28.47 -8.13
CA VAL A 149 -8.45 27.90 -8.75
C VAL A 149 -9.58 28.93 -8.64
N ASP A 150 -10.14 29.34 -9.77
CA ASP A 150 -11.22 30.33 -9.83
C ASP A 150 -12.60 29.65 -9.73
N GLU A 151 -13.63 30.47 -9.51
CA GLU A 151 -15.01 29.95 -9.38
C GLU A 151 -15.53 29.37 -10.71
N ALA A 152 -15.07 29.85 -11.86
CA ALA A 152 -15.46 29.32 -13.16
C ALA A 152 -14.93 27.89 -13.35
N GLN A 153 -13.69 27.64 -12.93
CA GLN A 153 -13.09 26.31 -12.94
C GLN A 153 -13.83 25.37 -11.97
N VAL A 154 -14.18 25.84 -10.78
CA VAL A 154 -14.99 25.04 -9.83
C VAL A 154 -16.39 24.77 -10.37
N ALA A 155 -17.00 25.75 -11.06
CA ALA A 155 -18.33 25.59 -11.65
C ALA A 155 -18.37 24.57 -12.80
N SER A 156 -17.25 24.37 -13.51
CA SER A 156 -17.13 23.37 -14.58
C SER A 156 -16.99 21.93 -14.08
N LEU A 157 -16.71 21.73 -12.78
CA LEU A 157 -16.53 20.39 -12.21
C LEU A 157 -17.87 19.61 -12.20
N PRO A 158 -17.82 18.25 -12.28
CA PRO A 158 -19.01 17.41 -12.26
C PRO A 158 -19.72 17.47 -10.90
N THR A 159 -21.04 17.29 -10.92
CA THR A 159 -21.88 17.11 -9.73
C THR A 159 -22.14 15.65 -9.39
N THR A 160 -21.53 14.75 -10.15
CA THR A 160 -21.59 13.28 -10.04
C THR A 160 -20.52 12.74 -9.09
N PRO A 161 -20.62 11.47 -8.67
CA PRO A 161 -19.54 10.79 -7.97
C PRO A 161 -18.25 10.81 -8.78
N GLY A 162 -17.13 10.96 -8.08
CA GLY A 162 -15.83 10.97 -8.73
C GLY A 162 -14.67 11.30 -7.79
N VAL A 163 -13.49 11.34 -8.38
CA VAL A 163 -12.24 11.69 -7.71
C VAL A 163 -11.72 13.01 -8.26
N TYR A 164 -11.22 13.87 -7.39
CA TYR A 164 -10.60 15.13 -7.76
C TYR A 164 -9.14 15.17 -7.31
N LEU A 165 -8.32 15.79 -8.15
CA LEU A 165 -6.89 15.97 -7.94
C LEU A 165 -6.62 17.49 -7.80
N LEU A 166 -6.15 17.91 -6.64
CA LEU A 166 -5.70 19.27 -6.42
C LEU A 166 -4.22 19.37 -6.79
N LYS A 167 -3.89 20.29 -7.68
CA LYS A 167 -2.53 20.45 -8.20
C LYS A 167 -1.96 21.81 -7.83
N ASP A 168 -0.65 21.84 -7.61
CA ASP A 168 0.07 23.09 -7.39
C ASP A 168 0.32 23.84 -8.71
N ARG A 169 0.92 25.05 -8.61
CA ARG A 169 1.33 25.85 -9.76
C ARG A 169 2.33 25.15 -10.71
N HIS A 170 2.91 24.04 -10.30
CA HIS A 170 3.83 23.24 -11.09
C HIS A 170 3.15 22.02 -11.73
N GLY A 171 1.83 21.86 -11.54
CA GLY A 171 1.05 20.73 -12.02
C GLY A 171 1.27 19.45 -11.21
N GLN A 172 1.91 19.55 -10.02
CA GLN A 172 2.10 18.40 -9.14
C GLN A 172 0.82 18.13 -8.36
N VAL A 173 0.43 16.86 -8.26
CA VAL A 173 -0.72 16.45 -7.46
C VAL A 173 -0.36 16.56 -5.99
N VAL A 174 -1.01 17.47 -5.29
CA VAL A 174 -0.81 17.75 -3.85
C VAL A 174 -1.79 16.97 -3.00
N TYR A 175 -2.99 16.73 -3.52
CA TYR A 175 -4.05 16.02 -2.84
C TYR A 175 -4.94 15.28 -3.83
N VAL A 176 -5.38 14.09 -3.47
CA VAL A 176 -6.42 13.30 -4.15
C VAL A 176 -7.55 13.09 -3.16
N GLY A 177 -8.79 13.29 -3.61
CA GLY A 177 -9.96 13.07 -2.76
C GLY A 177 -11.17 12.63 -3.57
N LYS A 178 -12.07 11.86 -2.94
CA LYS A 178 -13.32 11.41 -3.55
C LYS A 178 -14.52 12.23 -3.08
N SER A 179 -15.57 12.22 -3.86
CA SER A 179 -16.86 12.74 -3.43
C SER A 179 -18.01 12.15 -4.23
N VAL A 180 -19.20 12.10 -3.64
CA VAL A 180 -20.46 11.83 -4.36
C VAL A 180 -20.92 13.03 -5.18
N ASN A 181 -20.39 14.23 -4.89
CA ASN A 181 -20.56 15.47 -5.66
C ASN A 181 -19.24 16.23 -5.64
N VAL A 182 -18.47 16.06 -6.70
CA VAL A 182 -17.11 16.61 -6.80
C VAL A 182 -17.11 18.13 -6.70
N ARG A 183 -18.01 18.82 -7.45
CA ARG A 183 -18.10 20.30 -7.45
C ARG A 183 -18.33 20.85 -6.06
N GLN A 184 -19.29 20.30 -5.33
CA GLN A 184 -19.62 20.77 -3.99
C GLN A 184 -18.46 20.55 -3.02
N ARG A 185 -17.81 19.40 -3.09
CA ARG A 185 -16.67 19.05 -2.23
C ARG A 185 -15.47 19.96 -2.45
N VAL A 186 -15.08 20.16 -3.70
CA VAL A 186 -13.98 21.07 -4.07
C VAL A 186 -14.28 22.50 -3.65
N ARG A 187 -15.50 22.99 -3.88
CA ARG A 187 -15.95 24.31 -3.41
C ARG A 187 -15.83 24.45 -1.90
N THR A 188 -16.19 23.42 -1.13
CA THR A 188 -16.04 23.42 0.33
C THR A 188 -14.58 23.47 0.77
N HIS A 189 -13.68 22.73 0.10
CA HIS A 189 -12.27 22.75 0.44
C HIS A 189 -11.57 24.07 0.13
N LEU A 190 -11.97 24.72 -0.96
CA LEU A 190 -11.31 25.96 -1.43
C LEU A 190 -11.88 27.23 -0.77
N ARG A 191 -12.96 27.14 0.00
CA ARG A 191 -13.52 28.29 0.76
C ARG A 191 -12.51 28.79 1.81
N PRO A 192 -12.37 30.13 1.99
CA PRO A 192 -11.51 30.67 3.04
C PRO A 192 -11.94 30.19 4.42
N SER A 193 -10.94 29.86 5.25
CA SER A 193 -11.15 29.34 6.62
C SER A 193 -11.84 30.40 7.49
N GLY A 194 -13.11 30.24 7.77
CA GLY A 194 -13.87 31.11 8.66
C GLY A 194 -15.29 30.61 8.93
N THR A 195 -15.86 29.81 8.04
CA THR A 195 -17.29 29.45 8.09
C THR A 195 -17.58 27.96 7.92
N ALA A 196 -16.62 27.11 7.69
CA ALA A 196 -16.83 25.67 7.47
C ALA A 196 -16.36 24.86 8.69
N ARG A 197 -17.31 24.39 9.49
CA ARG A 197 -17.14 23.25 10.38
C ARG A 197 -17.04 21.98 9.52
N GLY A 198 -15.87 21.60 9.13
CA GLY A 198 -15.59 20.32 8.50
C GLY A 198 -14.13 19.96 8.75
N PRO A 199 -13.79 18.67 8.97
CA PRO A 199 -12.43 18.23 9.23
C PRO A 199 -11.62 18.27 7.95
N ALA A 200 -11.24 19.46 7.47
CA ALA A 200 -10.20 19.54 6.47
C ALA A 200 -8.91 19.05 7.13
N GLN A 201 -8.35 17.96 6.60
CA GLN A 201 -7.11 17.39 7.09
C GLN A 201 -6.06 18.49 7.28
N PRO A 202 -5.35 18.57 8.43
CA PRO A 202 -4.42 19.66 8.74
C PRO A 202 -3.34 19.83 7.67
N ARG A 203 -2.91 18.73 7.05
CA ARG A 203 -1.92 18.75 5.96
C ARG A 203 -2.46 19.44 4.70
N LEU A 204 -3.71 19.17 4.33
CA LEU A 204 -4.37 19.83 3.20
C LEU A 204 -4.53 21.34 3.45
N ARG A 205 -4.97 21.76 4.65
CA ARG A 205 -5.10 23.18 5.02
C ARG A 205 -3.82 23.97 4.77
N ARG A 206 -2.67 23.41 5.10
CA ARG A 206 -1.35 24.06 4.88
C ARG A 206 -1.02 24.24 3.40
N ARG A 207 -1.55 23.41 2.52
CA ARG A 207 -1.27 23.38 1.09
C ARG A 207 -2.32 24.12 0.25
N LEU A 208 -3.51 24.36 0.76
CA LEU A 208 -4.60 25.06 0.05
C LEU A 208 -4.16 26.39 -0.60
N PRO A 209 -3.32 27.25 0.03
CA PRO A 209 -2.87 28.48 -0.59
C PRO A 209 -2.04 28.27 -1.87
N ASN A 210 -1.46 27.10 -2.07
CA ASN A 210 -0.61 26.77 -3.19
C ASN A 210 -1.34 26.01 -4.31
N ILE A 211 -2.64 25.72 -4.13
CA ILE A 211 -3.44 25.03 -5.16
C ILE A 211 -3.76 26.00 -6.28
N ALA A 212 -3.40 25.60 -7.50
CA ALA A 212 -3.53 26.42 -8.70
C ALA A 212 -4.36 25.76 -9.80
N ASP A 213 -4.68 24.46 -9.66
CA ASP A 213 -5.48 23.71 -10.63
C ASP A 213 -6.25 22.59 -9.96
N VAL A 214 -7.37 22.19 -10.54
CA VAL A 214 -8.17 21.05 -10.12
C VAL A 214 -8.59 20.24 -11.35
N GLU A 215 -8.36 18.94 -11.27
CA GLU A 215 -8.82 17.97 -12.27
C GLU A 215 -9.82 17.04 -11.59
N ALA A 216 -10.86 16.62 -12.32
CA ALA A 216 -11.86 15.69 -11.84
C ALA A 216 -11.97 14.50 -12.79
N ILE A 217 -12.15 13.31 -12.21
CA ILE A 217 -12.42 12.06 -12.91
C ILE A 217 -13.78 11.57 -12.43
N GLU A 218 -14.76 11.55 -13.31
CA GLU A 218 -16.09 11.04 -12.99
C GLU A 218 -16.07 9.52 -12.86
N THR A 219 -16.89 9.01 -11.94
CA THR A 219 -17.08 7.58 -11.73
C THR A 219 -18.56 7.21 -11.77
N LYS A 220 -18.84 5.95 -12.06
CA LYS A 220 -20.21 5.45 -12.13
C LYS A 220 -20.86 5.37 -10.75
N SER A 221 -20.05 5.09 -9.72
CA SER A 221 -20.52 4.88 -8.36
C SER A 221 -19.57 5.48 -7.30
N GLU A 222 -20.06 5.58 -6.05
CA GLU A 222 -19.22 5.94 -4.91
C GLU A 222 -18.12 4.90 -4.66
N LEU A 223 -18.42 3.60 -4.83
CA LEU A 223 -17.45 2.53 -4.66
C LEU A 223 -16.31 2.65 -5.68
N GLU A 224 -16.64 2.90 -6.95
CA GLU A 224 -15.61 3.13 -7.98
C GLU A 224 -14.75 4.36 -7.61
N ALA A 225 -15.37 5.42 -7.07
CA ALA A 225 -14.64 6.60 -6.59
C ALA A 225 -13.68 6.26 -5.44
N LEU A 226 -14.10 5.44 -4.47
CA LEU A 226 -13.27 4.98 -3.35
C LEU A 226 -12.05 4.18 -3.83
N LEU A 227 -12.27 3.21 -4.73
CA LEU A 227 -11.21 2.37 -5.28
C LEU A 227 -10.27 3.18 -6.18
N LEU A 228 -10.80 4.12 -6.95
CA LEU A 228 -10.00 5.01 -7.78
C LEU A 228 -9.16 5.97 -6.92
N GLU A 229 -9.72 6.54 -5.84
CA GLU A 229 -8.96 7.35 -4.89
C GLU A 229 -7.78 6.57 -4.32
N SER A 230 -8.01 5.33 -3.83
CA SER A 230 -6.95 4.44 -3.33
C SER A 230 -5.83 4.27 -4.36
N LYS A 231 -6.16 3.95 -5.61
CA LYS A 231 -5.20 3.79 -6.70
C LYS A 231 -4.43 5.08 -7.01
N LEU A 232 -5.12 6.22 -7.05
CA LEU A 232 -4.50 7.50 -7.37
C LEU A 232 -3.63 8.03 -6.23
N VAL A 233 -4.02 7.82 -4.96
CA VAL A 233 -3.16 8.15 -3.80
C VAL A 233 -1.87 7.34 -3.85
N LYS A 234 -1.96 6.03 -4.08
CA LYS A 234 -0.80 5.15 -4.22
C LYS A 234 0.07 5.51 -5.43
N ARG A 235 -0.58 5.92 -6.52
CA ARG A 235 0.09 6.34 -7.76
C ARG A 235 0.86 7.65 -7.60
N TYR A 236 0.24 8.69 -7.06
CA TYR A 236 0.81 10.03 -7.01
C TYR A 236 1.55 10.33 -5.70
N LEU A 237 1.32 9.56 -4.64
CA LEU A 237 1.89 9.76 -3.29
C LEU A 237 1.78 11.23 -2.82
N PRO A 238 0.58 11.85 -2.88
CA PRO A 238 0.44 13.28 -2.66
C PRO A 238 0.76 13.65 -1.21
N GLU A 239 1.43 14.80 -1.01
CA GLU A 239 1.89 15.21 0.32
C GLU A 239 0.77 15.45 1.34
N ALA A 240 -0.40 15.89 0.87
CA ALA A 240 -1.50 16.24 1.75
C ALA A 240 -2.39 15.06 2.12
N ASN A 241 -2.25 13.89 1.46
CA ASN A 241 -2.90 12.67 1.90
C ASN A 241 -2.09 12.03 3.03
N SER A 242 -2.73 11.68 4.14
CA SER A 242 -2.12 10.95 5.25
C SER A 242 -2.33 9.44 5.14
N LEU A 243 -3.52 9.05 4.70
CA LEU A 243 -3.90 7.66 4.52
C LEU A 243 -3.52 7.14 3.13
N LEU A 244 -3.36 5.81 2.99
CA LEU A 244 -3.11 5.09 1.73
C LEU A 244 -1.76 5.39 1.07
N ARG A 245 -0.97 6.32 1.60
CA ARG A 245 0.28 6.77 1.01
C ARG A 245 1.45 5.84 1.32
N ASP A 246 1.55 5.39 2.56
CA ASP A 246 2.72 4.65 3.05
C ASP A 246 2.51 3.12 2.96
N TYR A 247 1.71 2.66 1.97
CA TYR A 247 1.35 1.25 1.79
C TYR A 247 2.56 0.32 1.53
N HIS A 248 3.67 0.86 1.04
CA HIS A 248 4.91 0.10 0.89
C HIS A 248 5.50 -0.36 2.24
N ASP A 249 5.22 0.40 3.30
CA ASP A 249 5.69 0.11 4.65
C ASP A 249 4.76 -0.85 5.42
N TYR A 250 3.65 -1.29 4.79
CA TYR A 250 2.76 -2.28 5.41
C TYR A 250 3.51 -3.56 5.73
N PRO A 251 3.54 -3.99 7.00
CA PRO A 251 4.23 -5.20 7.40
C PRO A 251 3.40 -6.45 7.13
N PHE A 252 4.11 -7.56 7.03
CA PHE A 252 3.58 -8.91 7.21
C PHE A 252 4.03 -9.46 8.55
N ILE A 253 3.30 -10.44 9.08
CA ILE A 253 3.79 -11.34 10.13
C ILE A 253 4.28 -12.59 9.41
N LYS A 254 5.59 -12.86 9.54
CA LYS A 254 6.28 -13.96 8.90
C LYS A 254 6.61 -15.04 9.91
N ILE A 255 6.48 -16.31 9.49
CA ILE A 255 7.02 -17.46 10.20
C ILE A 255 7.65 -18.42 9.20
N ASP A 256 8.90 -18.79 9.42
CA ASP A 256 9.61 -19.78 8.60
C ASP A 256 9.53 -21.16 9.23
N LEU A 257 8.58 -21.97 8.77
CA LEU A 257 8.34 -23.32 9.27
C LEU A 257 9.43 -24.32 8.84
N THR A 258 10.39 -23.93 8.03
CA THR A 258 11.57 -24.76 7.70
C THR A 258 12.64 -24.71 8.81
N ASP A 259 12.60 -23.68 9.67
CA ASP A 259 13.41 -23.61 10.88
C ASP A 259 12.86 -24.63 11.92
N PRO A 260 13.71 -25.47 12.51
CA PRO A 260 13.28 -26.39 13.58
C PRO A 260 12.63 -25.70 14.79
N TYR A 261 13.00 -24.46 15.04
CA TYR A 261 12.47 -23.62 16.12
C TYR A 261 12.08 -22.24 15.56
N PRO A 262 10.99 -22.16 14.77
CA PRO A 262 10.60 -20.91 14.12
C PRO A 262 10.14 -19.86 15.12
N ARG A 263 10.18 -18.60 14.71
CA ARG A 263 9.65 -17.48 15.49
C ARG A 263 8.72 -16.64 14.62
N LEU A 264 7.79 -15.97 15.26
CA LEU A 264 7.03 -14.92 14.59
C LEU A 264 7.92 -13.66 14.49
N GLU A 265 7.88 -13.02 13.34
CA GLU A 265 8.53 -11.73 13.12
C GLU A 265 7.67 -10.81 12.25
N ALA A 266 7.69 -9.50 12.56
CA ALA A 266 7.09 -8.50 11.70
C ALA A 266 8.12 -8.06 10.66
N THR A 267 7.78 -8.19 9.38
CA THR A 267 8.67 -7.85 8.27
C THR A 267 7.97 -6.97 7.24
N ARG A 268 8.73 -6.07 6.61
CA ARG A 268 8.27 -5.30 5.45
C ARG A 268 8.62 -5.98 4.12
N GLU A 269 9.39 -7.04 4.17
CA GLU A 269 9.74 -7.80 2.99
C GLU A 269 8.51 -8.50 2.41
N ARG A 270 8.41 -8.50 1.09
CA ARG A 270 7.33 -9.21 0.38
C ARG A 270 7.68 -10.69 0.27
N PRO A 271 6.68 -11.58 0.28
CA PRO A 271 6.91 -12.97 -0.15
C PRO A 271 7.54 -12.97 -1.54
N THR A 272 8.61 -13.73 -1.71
CA THR A 272 9.27 -13.94 -3.01
C THR A 272 8.95 -15.31 -3.56
N GLU A 273 9.05 -15.48 -4.87
CA GLU A 273 8.88 -16.78 -5.50
C GLU A 273 9.91 -17.78 -4.95
N GLY A 274 9.44 -18.93 -4.48
CA GLY A 274 10.27 -19.94 -3.81
C GLY A 274 10.49 -19.75 -2.31
N ASP A 275 10.00 -18.67 -1.69
CA ASP A 275 10.01 -18.52 -0.23
C ASP A 275 9.01 -19.53 0.39
N ARG A 276 9.53 -20.34 1.33
CA ARG A 276 8.73 -21.36 2.04
C ARG A 276 8.12 -20.87 3.35
N ALA A 277 8.39 -19.62 3.72
CA ALA A 277 7.81 -19.04 4.92
C ALA A 277 6.31 -18.75 4.73
N THR A 278 5.57 -18.83 5.83
CA THR A 278 4.17 -18.40 5.87
C THR A 278 4.10 -16.92 6.20
N TYR A 279 3.28 -16.19 5.45
CA TYR A 279 3.03 -14.77 5.65
C TYR A 279 1.57 -14.52 5.95
N LEU A 280 1.29 -13.72 6.97
CA LEU A 280 -0.03 -13.21 7.33
C LEU A 280 -0.07 -11.69 7.12
N GLY A 281 -1.18 -11.16 6.72
CA GLY A 281 -1.32 -9.75 6.35
C GLY A 281 -1.42 -9.56 4.83
N PRO A 282 -1.06 -8.39 4.31
CA PRO A 282 -0.37 -7.27 4.97
C PRO A 282 -1.23 -6.52 5.98
N PHE A 283 -0.60 -5.74 6.89
CA PHE A 283 -1.27 -4.92 7.91
C PHE A 283 -0.92 -3.44 7.74
N ARG A 284 -1.85 -2.53 8.05
CA ARG A 284 -1.62 -1.09 7.87
C ARG A 284 -0.62 -0.49 8.87
N ARG A 285 -0.55 -1.01 10.10
CA ARG A 285 0.20 -0.42 11.21
C ARG A 285 1.35 -1.31 11.64
N ALA A 286 2.57 -0.88 11.32
CA ALA A 286 3.78 -1.62 11.67
C ALA A 286 3.96 -1.80 13.19
N ALA A 287 3.66 -0.76 13.96
CA ALA A 287 3.77 -0.81 15.43
C ALA A 287 2.81 -1.86 16.02
N VAL A 288 1.55 -1.93 15.55
CA VAL A 288 0.56 -2.90 16.03
C VAL A 288 0.97 -4.32 15.67
N ALA A 289 1.42 -4.56 14.43
CA ALA A 289 1.91 -5.87 14.02
C ALA A 289 3.13 -6.32 14.82
N SER A 290 4.10 -5.41 15.05
CA SER A 290 5.28 -5.71 15.87
C SER A 290 4.92 -6.01 17.32
N SER A 291 4.02 -5.22 17.91
CA SER A 291 3.54 -5.43 19.28
C SER A 291 2.82 -6.77 19.45
N ALA A 292 1.94 -7.11 18.47
CA ALA A 292 1.24 -8.40 18.46
C ALA A 292 2.21 -9.59 18.36
N VAL A 293 3.26 -9.47 17.52
CA VAL A 293 4.31 -10.48 17.38
C VAL A 293 5.05 -10.69 18.70
N VAL A 294 5.49 -9.59 19.34
CA VAL A 294 6.19 -9.67 20.65
C VAL A 294 5.29 -10.30 21.70
N PHE A 295 4.03 -9.85 21.77
CA PHE A 295 3.07 -10.39 22.73
C PHE A 295 2.86 -11.90 22.52
N LEU A 296 2.57 -12.37 21.31
CA LEU A 296 2.35 -13.78 21.04
C LEU A 296 3.57 -14.64 21.32
N ASN A 297 4.77 -14.18 20.88
CA ASN A 297 6.00 -14.90 21.19
C ASN A 297 6.20 -15.07 22.71
N GLU A 298 5.91 -14.05 23.52
CA GLU A 298 5.99 -14.12 24.98
C GLU A 298 4.92 -15.05 25.60
N GLN A 299 3.68 -15.00 25.11
CA GLN A 299 2.57 -15.77 25.68
C GLN A 299 2.69 -17.28 25.45
N VAL A 300 3.26 -17.68 24.31
CA VAL A 300 3.44 -19.12 23.98
C VAL A 300 4.90 -19.58 24.15
N GLY A 301 5.81 -18.66 24.51
CA GLY A 301 7.20 -18.98 24.79
C GLY A 301 8.07 -19.19 23.55
N LEU A 302 7.73 -18.59 22.39
CA LEU A 302 8.58 -18.68 21.20
C LEU A 302 9.85 -17.84 21.37
N ARG A 303 10.94 -18.29 20.76
CA ARG A 303 12.20 -17.52 20.78
C ARG A 303 12.06 -16.18 20.06
N GLN A 304 12.72 -15.16 20.58
CA GLN A 304 12.75 -13.82 19.97
C GLN A 304 14.15 -13.49 19.40
N CYS A 305 15.16 -14.31 19.72
CA CYS A 305 16.53 -14.15 19.22
C CYS A 305 16.59 -14.38 17.69
N SER A 306 17.45 -13.60 17.02
CA SER A 306 17.76 -13.73 15.59
C SER A 306 18.90 -14.74 15.35
N GLY A 307 18.95 -15.30 14.15
CA GLY A 307 20.04 -16.18 13.70
C GLY A 307 19.83 -17.67 14.08
N ARG A 308 20.78 -18.49 13.67
CA ARG A 308 20.80 -19.93 14.00
C ARG A 308 21.10 -20.14 15.48
N LEU A 309 20.35 -21.04 16.09
CA LEU A 309 20.66 -21.50 17.43
C LEU A 309 21.99 -22.29 17.39
N LYS A 310 22.90 -21.94 18.29
CA LYS A 310 24.15 -22.67 18.45
C LYS A 310 24.01 -23.63 19.63
N PRO A 311 24.53 -24.86 19.55
CA PRO A 311 24.64 -25.72 20.71
C PRO A 311 25.43 -25.01 21.83
N GLU A 312 25.04 -25.23 23.09
CA GLU A 312 25.74 -24.72 24.28
C GLU A 312 25.73 -23.18 24.43
N GLN A 313 24.71 -22.50 23.95
CA GLN A 313 24.54 -21.08 24.27
C GLN A 313 24.13 -20.92 25.76
N PRO A 314 24.64 -19.88 26.44
CA PRO A 314 24.17 -19.58 27.80
C PRO A 314 22.69 -19.22 27.80
N ALA A 315 21.99 -19.53 28.88
CA ALA A 315 20.62 -19.08 29.10
C ALA A 315 20.52 -17.56 29.00
N CYS A 316 19.50 -17.07 28.32
CA CYS A 316 19.26 -15.64 28.18
C CYS A 316 18.15 -15.17 29.14
N ALA A 317 18.07 -13.85 29.36
CA ALA A 317 17.08 -13.26 30.25
C ALA A 317 15.62 -13.66 29.92
N LEU A 318 15.28 -13.85 28.64
CA LEU A 318 13.93 -14.28 28.25
C LEU A 318 13.58 -15.68 28.75
N LEU A 319 14.56 -16.59 28.82
CA LEU A 319 14.35 -17.91 29.40
C LEU A 319 14.17 -17.79 30.93
N GLU A 320 15.01 -17.01 31.61
CA GLU A 320 14.91 -16.78 33.05
C GLU A 320 13.58 -16.14 33.45
N MET A 321 13.07 -15.21 32.61
CA MET A 321 11.76 -14.58 32.78
C MET A 321 10.58 -15.49 32.34
N LYS A 322 10.82 -16.73 31.92
CA LYS A 322 9.82 -17.66 31.40
C LYS A 322 9.04 -17.14 30.16
N LYS A 323 9.66 -16.24 29.38
CA LYS A 323 9.11 -15.70 28.14
C LYS A 323 9.61 -16.44 26.88
N CYS A 324 10.41 -17.49 27.06
CA CYS A 324 10.93 -18.34 26.01
C CYS A 324 11.06 -19.78 26.54
N LEU A 325 10.70 -20.75 25.69
CA LEU A 325 10.81 -22.19 26.03
C LEU A 325 12.27 -22.70 26.02
N GLY A 326 13.26 -21.88 25.67
CA GLY A 326 14.68 -22.19 25.74
C GLY A 326 15.19 -23.28 24.78
N PRO A 327 14.82 -23.28 23.48
CA PRO A 327 15.30 -24.30 22.57
C PRO A 327 16.80 -24.28 22.37
N CYS A 328 17.46 -23.14 22.62
CA CYS A 328 18.93 -22.98 22.51
C CYS A 328 19.73 -23.72 23.59
N VAL A 329 19.13 -23.99 24.74
CA VAL A 329 19.74 -24.74 25.86
C VAL A 329 19.12 -26.14 26.04
N GLY A 330 18.27 -26.58 25.09
CA GLY A 330 17.58 -27.88 25.21
C GLY A 330 16.51 -27.95 26.29
N ALA A 331 16.00 -26.79 26.79
CA ALA A 331 14.98 -26.74 27.83
C ALA A 331 13.59 -27.20 27.36
N THR A 332 13.38 -27.32 26.03
CA THR A 332 12.11 -27.76 25.42
C THR A 332 12.37 -28.83 24.35
N SER A 333 11.44 -29.77 24.18
CA SER A 333 11.47 -30.66 23.04
C SER A 333 10.97 -29.97 21.75
N ARG A 334 11.30 -30.58 20.62
CA ARG A 334 10.85 -30.05 19.32
C ARG A 334 9.32 -30.10 19.17
N GLU A 335 8.71 -31.16 19.70
CA GLU A 335 7.26 -31.39 19.68
C GLU A 335 6.54 -30.33 20.53
N ALA A 336 7.02 -30.08 21.74
CA ALA A 336 6.47 -29.04 22.63
C ALA A 336 6.60 -27.64 22.01
N TYR A 337 7.73 -27.37 21.37
CA TYR A 337 7.92 -26.09 20.66
C TYR A 337 6.99 -25.97 19.44
N ALA A 338 6.83 -27.04 18.66
CA ALA A 338 5.90 -27.06 17.52
C ALA A 338 4.44 -26.87 17.95
N ALA A 339 4.04 -27.37 19.11
CA ALA A 339 2.71 -27.13 19.68
C ALA A 339 2.52 -25.64 20.01
N ALA A 340 3.51 -24.97 20.59
CA ALA A 340 3.47 -23.54 20.85
C ALA A 340 3.40 -22.71 19.54
N VAL A 341 4.11 -23.11 18.49
CA VAL A 341 4.00 -22.52 17.15
C VAL A 341 2.59 -22.67 16.61
N THR A 342 2.01 -23.85 16.69
CA THR A 342 0.64 -24.12 16.24
C THR A 342 -0.37 -23.26 16.98
N GLU A 343 -0.23 -23.11 18.30
CA GLU A 343 -1.11 -22.28 19.11
C GLU A 343 -1.03 -20.80 18.70
N ALA A 344 0.18 -20.26 18.47
CA ALA A 344 0.36 -18.89 18.01
C ALA A 344 -0.28 -18.66 16.63
N MET A 345 -0.09 -19.61 15.70
CA MET A 345 -0.63 -19.52 14.34
C MET A 345 -2.16 -19.64 14.33
N SER A 346 -2.73 -20.55 15.12
CA SER A 346 -4.19 -20.69 15.26
C SER A 346 -4.81 -19.41 15.84
N THR A 347 -4.12 -18.76 16.81
CA THR A 347 -4.57 -17.48 17.35
C THR A 347 -4.55 -16.38 16.27
N LEU A 348 -3.46 -16.25 15.51
CA LEU A 348 -3.36 -15.25 14.45
C LEU A 348 -4.37 -15.45 13.31
N ARG A 349 -4.75 -16.68 13.03
CA ARG A 349 -5.81 -17.01 12.06
C ARG A 349 -7.22 -16.83 12.61
N GLY A 350 -7.34 -16.64 13.93
CA GLY A 350 -8.63 -16.54 14.61
C GLY A 350 -9.35 -17.90 14.74
N GLU A 351 -8.61 -19.00 14.65
CA GLU A 351 -9.10 -20.38 14.82
C GLU A 351 -9.19 -20.77 16.31
N SER A 352 -8.45 -20.06 17.19
CA SER A 352 -8.42 -20.29 18.63
C SER A 352 -8.28 -18.98 19.40
N THR A 353 -8.97 -18.88 20.53
CA THR A 353 -8.87 -17.74 21.47
C THR A 353 -8.04 -18.07 22.71
N SER A 354 -7.50 -19.30 22.82
CA SER A 354 -6.87 -19.85 24.04
C SER A 354 -5.78 -18.93 24.63
N VAL A 355 -4.94 -18.34 23.77
CA VAL A 355 -3.88 -17.40 24.18
C VAL A 355 -4.47 -16.12 24.75
N LEU A 356 -5.47 -15.56 24.08
CA LEU A 356 -6.14 -14.32 24.49
C LEU A 356 -6.93 -14.53 25.78
N ASP A 357 -7.61 -15.68 25.94
CA ASP A 357 -8.36 -16.03 27.15
C ASP A 357 -7.43 -16.20 28.37
N ARG A 358 -6.26 -16.80 28.18
CA ARG A 358 -5.24 -16.87 29.27
C ARG A 358 -4.74 -15.48 29.65
N ALA A 359 -4.46 -14.64 28.66
CA ALA A 359 -4.01 -13.28 28.90
C ALA A 359 -5.10 -12.42 29.55
N ALA A 360 -6.37 -12.61 29.16
CA ALA A 360 -7.51 -11.92 29.77
C ALA A 360 -7.67 -12.31 31.25
N ARG A 361 -7.60 -13.61 31.58
CA ARG A 361 -7.60 -14.06 32.97
C ARG A 361 -6.46 -13.43 33.78
N ARG A 362 -5.25 -13.38 33.19
CA ARG A 362 -4.12 -12.75 33.86
C ARG A 362 -4.31 -11.26 34.09
N ARG A 363 -4.91 -10.55 33.15
CA ARG A 363 -5.31 -9.14 33.31
C ARG A 363 -6.26 -8.96 34.49
N ASP A 364 -7.27 -9.83 34.59
CA ASP A 364 -8.27 -9.74 35.66
C ASP A 364 -7.66 -10.02 37.05
N GLU A 365 -6.77 -11.04 37.14
CA GLU A 365 -5.97 -11.29 38.36
C GLU A 365 -5.11 -10.08 38.76
N LEU A 366 -4.48 -9.38 37.80
CA LEU A 366 -3.72 -8.16 38.07
C LEU A 366 -4.62 -7.05 38.59
N GLY A 367 -5.84 -6.92 38.06
CA GLY A 367 -6.86 -6.00 38.55
C GLY A 367 -7.28 -6.28 39.99
N GLU A 368 -7.51 -7.54 40.35
CA GLU A 368 -7.83 -7.98 41.72
C GLU A 368 -6.66 -7.70 42.70
N GLN A 369 -5.42 -7.79 42.22
CA GLN A 369 -4.20 -7.44 42.94
C GLN A 369 -3.95 -5.92 43.02
N LEU A 370 -4.84 -5.08 42.51
CA LEU A 370 -4.73 -3.61 42.42
C LEU A 370 -3.52 -3.14 41.60
N ARG A 371 -2.98 -3.99 40.70
CA ARG A 371 -1.89 -3.68 39.74
C ARG A 371 -2.46 -3.11 38.45
N PHE A 372 -3.12 -1.97 38.56
CA PHE A 372 -3.93 -1.41 37.47
C PHE A 372 -3.12 -1.01 36.23
N GLU A 373 -1.89 -0.54 36.39
CA GLU A 373 -1.02 -0.17 35.26
C GLU A 373 -0.66 -1.38 34.41
N GLU A 374 -0.27 -2.49 35.05
CA GLU A 374 0.04 -3.74 34.35
C GLU A 374 -1.20 -4.38 33.71
N ALA A 375 -2.34 -4.29 34.39
CA ALA A 375 -3.60 -4.75 33.82
C ALA A 375 -4.01 -3.93 32.60
N ALA A 376 -3.79 -2.61 32.61
CA ALA A 376 -4.07 -1.72 31.49
C ALA A 376 -3.12 -1.99 30.30
N GLU A 377 -1.82 -2.16 30.54
CA GLU A 377 -0.86 -2.54 29.52
C GLU A 377 -1.24 -3.89 28.85
N LEU A 378 -1.56 -4.88 29.68
CA LEU A 378 -1.95 -6.20 29.16
C LEU A 378 -3.27 -6.14 28.35
N ARG A 379 -4.25 -5.34 28.80
CA ARG A 379 -5.48 -5.08 28.06
C ARG A 379 -5.19 -4.48 26.68
N ASP A 380 -4.31 -3.50 26.60
CA ASP A 380 -4.00 -2.81 25.35
C ASP A 380 -3.24 -3.74 24.38
N ARG A 381 -2.36 -4.59 24.91
CA ARG A 381 -1.68 -5.63 24.10
C ARG A 381 -2.64 -6.69 23.58
N ILE A 382 -3.61 -7.15 24.37
CA ILE A 382 -4.69 -8.06 23.93
C ILE A 382 -5.47 -7.41 22.78
N ARG A 383 -5.92 -6.18 22.96
CA ARG A 383 -6.65 -5.43 21.93
C ARG A 383 -5.88 -5.32 20.61
N GLN A 384 -4.57 -5.11 20.66
CA GLN A 384 -3.73 -5.06 19.46
C GLN A 384 -3.71 -6.39 18.70
N VAL A 385 -3.65 -7.52 19.42
CA VAL A 385 -3.74 -8.86 18.79
C VAL A 385 -5.13 -9.09 18.20
N GLU A 386 -6.19 -8.74 18.92
CA GLU A 386 -7.57 -8.84 18.41
C GLU A 386 -7.76 -8.03 17.12
N GLN A 387 -7.18 -6.83 17.02
CA GLN A 387 -7.18 -6.03 15.79
C GLN A 387 -6.48 -6.75 14.64
N ILE A 388 -5.30 -7.33 14.87
CA ILE A 388 -4.56 -8.09 13.86
C ILE A 388 -5.37 -9.30 13.39
N VAL A 389 -5.91 -10.07 14.33
CA VAL A 389 -6.75 -11.26 14.03
C VAL A 389 -7.99 -10.84 13.22
N GLY A 390 -8.68 -9.80 13.67
CA GLY A 390 -9.86 -9.29 12.97
C GLY A 390 -9.57 -8.81 11.54
N VAL A 391 -8.44 -8.15 11.30
CA VAL A 391 -8.00 -7.77 9.95
C VAL A 391 -7.69 -9.03 9.13
N GLN A 392 -6.94 -9.98 9.69
CA GLN A 392 -6.56 -11.21 9.00
C GLN A 392 -7.78 -12.04 8.58
N GLN A 393 -8.75 -12.22 9.48
CA GLN A 393 -9.98 -12.95 9.18
C GLN A 393 -10.79 -12.26 8.07
N ARG A 394 -10.92 -10.93 8.12
CA ARG A 394 -11.60 -10.17 7.06
C ARG A 394 -10.90 -10.30 5.71
N LEU A 395 -9.56 -10.20 5.70
CA LEU A 395 -8.80 -10.33 4.46
C LEU A 395 -8.97 -11.72 3.83
N VAL A 396 -8.79 -12.77 4.61
CA VAL A 396 -8.93 -14.16 4.12
C VAL A 396 -10.37 -14.41 3.68
N GLY A 397 -11.34 -14.11 4.53
CA GLY A 397 -12.75 -14.38 4.23
C GLY A 397 -13.27 -13.56 3.04
N PHE A 398 -12.75 -12.36 2.80
CA PHE A 398 -13.18 -11.54 1.67
C PHE A 398 -12.39 -11.84 0.39
N ALA A 399 -11.09 -12.12 0.50
CA ALA A 399 -10.25 -12.44 -0.66
C ALA A 399 -10.66 -13.73 -1.40
N GLU A 400 -11.41 -14.61 -0.75
CA GLU A 400 -11.94 -15.83 -1.36
C GLU A 400 -13.33 -15.63 -2.01
N ARG A 401 -13.99 -14.50 -1.75
CA ARG A 401 -15.36 -14.28 -2.22
C ARG A 401 -15.43 -14.01 -3.72
N ASN A 402 -16.27 -14.78 -4.38
CA ASN A 402 -16.67 -14.61 -5.76
C ASN A 402 -18.19 -14.42 -5.78
N LEU A 403 -18.64 -13.22 -6.15
CA LEU A 403 -20.06 -12.89 -6.08
C LEU A 403 -20.43 -11.75 -7.03
N VAL A 404 -21.71 -11.65 -7.33
CA VAL A 404 -22.30 -10.50 -8.00
C VAL A 404 -23.21 -9.78 -7.01
N LEU A 405 -22.96 -8.48 -6.83
CA LEU A 405 -23.81 -7.59 -6.06
C LEU A 405 -24.79 -6.92 -7.02
N VAL A 406 -26.08 -7.08 -6.77
CA VAL A 406 -27.14 -6.53 -7.63
C VAL A 406 -27.86 -5.44 -6.86
N SER A 407 -27.99 -4.25 -7.45
CA SER A 407 -28.67 -3.10 -6.87
C SER A 407 -29.50 -2.35 -7.92
N ALA A 408 -30.40 -1.47 -7.47
CA ALA A 408 -31.07 -0.55 -8.36
C ALA A 408 -30.09 0.40 -9.05
N ASP A 409 -30.31 0.67 -10.34
CA ASP A 409 -29.58 1.69 -11.07
C ASP A 409 -30.25 3.06 -10.92
N LYS A 410 -29.55 4.14 -11.27
CA LYS A 410 -30.12 5.50 -11.39
C LYS A 410 -31.24 5.55 -12.42
N GLN A 411 -31.16 4.72 -13.47
CA GLN A 411 -32.19 4.55 -14.47
C GLN A 411 -33.19 3.48 -14.00
N PRO A 412 -34.50 3.78 -13.92
CA PRO A 412 -35.49 2.86 -13.34
C PRO A 412 -35.64 1.51 -14.06
N ASP A 413 -35.35 1.48 -15.36
CA ASP A 413 -35.43 0.30 -16.23
C ASP A 413 -34.15 -0.56 -16.22
N ARG A 414 -33.15 -0.15 -15.43
CA ARG A 414 -31.86 -0.82 -15.36
C ARG A 414 -31.54 -1.31 -13.96
N VAL A 415 -30.60 -2.22 -13.88
CA VAL A 415 -29.98 -2.72 -12.63
C VAL A 415 -28.47 -2.58 -12.74
N ARG A 416 -27.87 -2.28 -11.62
CA ARG A 416 -26.42 -2.24 -11.46
C ARG A 416 -25.93 -3.57 -10.93
N MET A 417 -24.92 -4.11 -11.54
CA MET A 417 -24.23 -5.31 -11.10
C MET A 417 -22.75 -5.01 -10.88
N LEU A 418 -22.26 -5.29 -9.66
CA LEU A 418 -20.85 -5.24 -9.31
C LEU A 418 -20.34 -6.67 -9.26
N LEU A 419 -19.44 -7.02 -10.18
CA LEU A 419 -18.87 -8.37 -10.25
C LEU A 419 -17.59 -8.39 -9.43
N VAL A 420 -17.64 -9.12 -8.32
CA VAL A 420 -16.55 -9.25 -7.36
C VAL A 420 -15.92 -10.63 -7.51
N ARG A 421 -14.63 -10.63 -7.84
CA ARG A 421 -13.85 -11.84 -8.03
C ARG A 421 -12.65 -11.86 -7.10
N ALA A 422 -12.50 -12.94 -6.33
CA ALA A 422 -11.47 -13.03 -5.31
C ALA A 422 -11.40 -11.77 -4.44
N GLY A 423 -12.58 -11.28 -3.99
CA GLY A 423 -12.71 -10.07 -3.19
C GLY A 423 -12.49 -8.73 -3.92
N ARG A 424 -12.13 -8.73 -5.20
CA ARG A 424 -11.81 -7.52 -5.97
C ARG A 424 -12.95 -7.15 -6.89
N LEU A 425 -13.26 -5.86 -6.99
CA LEU A 425 -14.18 -5.37 -8.02
C LEU A 425 -13.54 -5.56 -9.41
N ALA A 426 -14.01 -6.58 -10.13
CA ALA A 426 -13.52 -6.88 -11.46
C ALA A 426 -14.20 -6.01 -12.53
N GLU A 427 -15.51 -5.80 -12.40
CA GLU A 427 -16.28 -5.01 -13.35
C GLU A 427 -17.56 -4.45 -12.72
N GLU A 428 -17.99 -3.27 -13.16
CA GLU A 428 -19.29 -2.69 -12.89
C GLU A 428 -20.09 -2.59 -14.18
N VAL A 429 -21.26 -3.25 -14.22
CA VAL A 429 -22.12 -3.33 -15.40
C VAL A 429 -23.51 -2.83 -15.07
N SER A 430 -24.07 -1.98 -15.94
CA SER A 430 -25.49 -1.61 -15.91
C SER A 430 -26.23 -2.36 -17.00
N LEU A 431 -27.23 -3.15 -16.63
CA LEU A 431 -28.02 -3.97 -17.55
C LEU A 431 -29.50 -3.60 -17.51
N PRO A 432 -30.25 -3.75 -18.63
CA PRO A 432 -31.69 -3.66 -18.59
C PRO A 432 -32.28 -4.71 -17.61
N ARG A 433 -33.33 -4.36 -16.88
CA ARG A 433 -34.03 -5.30 -15.98
C ARG A 433 -34.57 -6.55 -16.70
N ARG A 434 -34.74 -6.46 -18.02
CA ARG A 434 -35.17 -7.57 -18.91
C ARG A 434 -33.98 -8.28 -19.56
N ALA A 435 -32.77 -8.18 -19.00
CA ALA A 435 -31.60 -8.89 -19.53
C ALA A 435 -31.90 -10.39 -19.69
N THR A 436 -31.50 -10.95 -20.85
CA THR A 436 -31.74 -12.36 -21.15
C THR A 436 -30.76 -13.26 -20.37
N PRO A 437 -31.12 -14.53 -20.09
CA PRO A 437 -30.22 -15.49 -19.48
C PRO A 437 -28.90 -15.65 -20.24
N SER A 438 -28.94 -15.57 -21.55
CA SER A 438 -27.74 -15.63 -22.40
C SER A 438 -26.79 -14.45 -22.15
N HIS A 439 -27.34 -13.26 -22.00
CA HIS A 439 -26.54 -12.06 -21.68
C HIS A 439 -25.89 -12.17 -20.30
N LEU A 440 -26.64 -12.63 -19.28
CA LEU A 440 -26.10 -12.86 -17.93
C LEU A 440 -24.98 -13.91 -17.93
N ARG A 441 -25.16 -15.02 -18.65
CA ARG A 441 -24.12 -16.05 -18.80
C ARG A 441 -22.86 -15.49 -19.45
N HIS A 442 -23.00 -14.68 -20.51
CA HIS A 442 -21.87 -14.08 -21.19
C HIS A 442 -21.05 -13.17 -20.25
N VAL A 443 -21.71 -12.33 -19.47
CA VAL A 443 -21.05 -11.46 -18.48
C VAL A 443 -20.32 -12.29 -17.42
N LEU A 444 -20.94 -13.34 -16.88
CA LEU A 444 -20.35 -14.21 -15.87
C LEU A 444 -19.11 -14.94 -16.40
N LEU A 445 -19.19 -15.56 -17.58
CA LEU A 445 -18.07 -16.27 -18.19
C LEU A 445 -16.90 -15.33 -18.48
N ARG A 446 -17.18 -14.13 -18.98
CA ARG A 446 -16.14 -13.13 -19.26
C ARG A 446 -15.35 -12.74 -18.00
N VAL A 447 -16.04 -12.53 -16.89
CA VAL A 447 -15.41 -12.03 -15.65
C VAL A 447 -14.81 -13.16 -14.82
N PHE A 448 -15.50 -14.28 -14.67
CA PHE A 448 -15.10 -15.36 -13.76
C PHE A 448 -14.33 -16.50 -14.42
N GLY A 449 -14.31 -16.58 -15.77
CA GLY A 449 -13.69 -17.68 -16.53
C GLY A 449 -12.14 -17.66 -16.59
N ALA A 450 -11.47 -16.58 -16.19
CA ALA A 450 -10.01 -16.52 -16.19
C ALA A 450 -9.41 -16.99 -14.85
N PRO A 451 -8.11 -17.37 -14.72
CA PRO A 451 -7.51 -17.73 -13.43
C PRO A 451 -7.46 -16.52 -12.47
N ALA A 452 -7.68 -16.74 -11.17
CA ALA A 452 -7.66 -15.70 -10.14
C ALA A 452 -6.30 -15.65 -9.43
N GLN A 453 -5.86 -14.45 -9.03
CA GLN A 453 -4.73 -14.30 -8.10
C GLN A 453 -5.20 -14.63 -6.68
N THR A 454 -4.45 -15.48 -5.98
CA THR A 454 -4.78 -15.95 -4.62
C THR A 454 -4.09 -15.16 -3.51
N HIS A 455 -3.03 -14.43 -3.83
CA HIS A 455 -2.28 -13.66 -2.83
C HIS A 455 -2.71 -12.20 -2.80
N VAL A 456 -2.87 -11.66 -1.56
CA VAL A 456 -3.14 -10.24 -1.35
C VAL A 456 -1.82 -9.48 -1.30
N SER A 457 -1.62 -8.58 -2.26
CA SER A 457 -0.47 -7.69 -2.26
C SER A 457 -0.70 -6.47 -1.34
N LYS A 458 0.39 -5.75 -0.98
CA LYS A 458 0.27 -4.53 -0.16
C LYS A 458 -0.59 -3.46 -0.84
N ASP A 459 -0.53 -3.39 -2.16
CA ASP A 459 -1.28 -2.43 -2.98
C ASP A 459 -2.78 -2.74 -2.97
N GLU A 460 -3.16 -4.01 -2.83
CA GLU A 460 -4.54 -4.48 -2.87
C GLU A 460 -5.23 -4.50 -1.50
N LEU A 461 -4.43 -4.46 -0.40
CA LEU A 461 -4.98 -4.49 0.96
C LEU A 461 -6.11 -3.46 1.16
N ASP A 462 -5.84 -2.22 0.76
CA ASP A 462 -6.81 -1.15 0.96
C ASP A 462 -8.05 -1.33 0.11
N ASP A 463 -7.89 -1.82 -1.12
CA ASP A 463 -9.00 -2.07 -2.04
C ASP A 463 -9.92 -3.18 -1.50
N LEU A 464 -9.35 -4.27 -0.93
CA LEU A 464 -10.11 -5.33 -0.27
C LEU A 464 -10.84 -4.82 0.98
N LEU A 465 -10.16 -4.03 1.82
CA LEU A 465 -10.79 -3.44 3.02
C LEU A 465 -11.87 -2.42 2.68
N ILE A 466 -11.70 -1.65 1.60
CA ILE A 466 -12.72 -0.73 1.08
C ILE A 466 -13.94 -1.53 0.61
N MET A 467 -13.74 -2.60 -0.15
CA MET A 467 -14.81 -3.46 -0.63
C MET A 467 -15.59 -4.09 0.52
N ASP A 468 -14.89 -4.71 1.48
CA ASP A 468 -15.51 -5.31 2.67
C ASP A 468 -16.32 -4.28 3.49
N ALA A 469 -15.74 -3.12 3.76
CA ALA A 469 -16.41 -2.05 4.51
C ALA A 469 -17.62 -1.48 3.75
N TRP A 470 -17.50 -1.32 2.43
CA TRP A 470 -18.60 -0.84 1.60
C TRP A 470 -19.76 -1.84 1.60
N LEU A 471 -19.46 -3.12 1.43
CA LEU A 471 -20.48 -4.18 1.42
C LEU A 471 -21.24 -4.25 2.75
N ARG A 472 -20.54 -4.25 3.88
CA ARG A 472 -21.18 -4.23 5.21
C ARG A 472 -22.10 -3.02 5.42
N ARG A 473 -21.73 -1.86 4.89
CA ARG A 473 -22.52 -0.63 5.03
C ARG A 473 -23.75 -0.62 4.12
N ASN A 474 -23.65 -1.25 2.95
CA ASN A 474 -24.69 -1.23 1.93
C ASN A 474 -25.43 -2.58 1.80
N HIS A 475 -25.26 -3.51 2.74
CA HIS A 475 -25.85 -4.86 2.66
C HIS A 475 -27.38 -4.85 2.52
N ALA A 476 -28.07 -3.84 3.05
CA ALA A 476 -29.52 -3.70 2.92
C ALA A 476 -29.98 -3.24 1.51
N ASP A 477 -29.09 -2.63 0.73
CA ASP A 477 -29.40 -2.04 -0.58
C ASP A 477 -28.87 -2.88 -1.75
N VAL A 478 -28.18 -3.98 -1.46
CA VAL A 478 -27.61 -4.89 -2.46
C VAL A 478 -28.02 -6.33 -2.21
N LEU A 479 -28.28 -7.05 -3.29
CA LEU A 479 -28.51 -8.50 -3.25
C LEU A 479 -27.24 -9.21 -3.65
N GLU A 480 -26.77 -10.13 -2.80
CA GLU A 480 -25.58 -10.90 -3.04
C GLU A 480 -25.92 -12.22 -3.73
N VAL A 481 -25.29 -12.48 -4.87
CA VAL A 481 -25.39 -13.76 -5.59
C VAL A 481 -24.01 -14.37 -5.66
N PRO A 482 -23.73 -15.43 -4.90
CA PRO A 482 -22.47 -16.16 -4.96
C PRO A 482 -22.24 -16.77 -6.35
N VAL A 483 -20.97 -16.82 -6.77
CA VAL A 483 -20.55 -17.39 -8.05
C VAL A 483 -19.53 -18.49 -7.81
N ASP A 484 -19.81 -19.68 -8.31
CA ASP A 484 -18.82 -20.74 -8.41
C ASP A 484 -17.94 -20.49 -9.64
N VAL A 485 -16.65 -20.27 -9.44
CA VAL A 485 -15.71 -19.99 -10.54
C VAL A 485 -15.47 -21.19 -11.45
N SER A 486 -15.81 -22.41 -11.00
CA SER A 486 -15.73 -23.63 -11.81
C SER A 486 -16.89 -23.74 -12.82
N ALA A 487 -18.04 -23.12 -12.51
CA ALA A 487 -19.23 -23.09 -13.32
C ALA A 487 -19.95 -21.73 -13.19
N PRO A 488 -19.33 -20.62 -13.64
CA PRO A 488 -19.85 -19.27 -13.35
C PRO A 488 -21.26 -19.02 -13.92
N GLU A 489 -21.57 -19.62 -15.06
CA GLU A 489 -22.87 -19.53 -15.73
C GLU A 489 -24.03 -20.12 -14.91
N ALA A 490 -23.75 -20.99 -13.95
CA ALA A 490 -24.75 -21.56 -13.05
C ALA A 490 -25.42 -20.51 -12.14
N ALA A 491 -24.77 -19.37 -11.93
CA ALA A 491 -25.35 -18.25 -11.17
C ALA A 491 -26.41 -17.45 -11.96
N ALA A 492 -26.57 -17.63 -13.27
CA ALA A 492 -27.47 -16.83 -14.09
C ALA A 492 -28.96 -16.91 -13.67
N PRO A 493 -29.52 -18.06 -13.26
CA PRO A 493 -30.89 -18.14 -12.75
C PRO A 493 -31.06 -17.34 -11.44
N ALA A 494 -30.14 -17.45 -10.50
CA ALA A 494 -30.17 -16.71 -9.22
C ALA A 494 -30.06 -15.20 -9.46
N LEU A 495 -29.20 -14.76 -10.37
CA LEU A 495 -29.11 -13.36 -10.78
C LEU A 495 -30.43 -12.85 -11.37
N ARG A 496 -31.11 -13.65 -12.18
CA ARG A 496 -32.42 -13.28 -12.74
C ARG A 496 -33.46 -13.08 -11.64
N VAL A 497 -33.50 -13.97 -10.65
CA VAL A 497 -34.38 -13.82 -9.47
C VAL A 497 -34.04 -12.55 -8.71
N ALA A 498 -32.77 -12.29 -8.44
CA ALA A 498 -32.32 -11.08 -7.75
C ALA A 498 -32.71 -9.80 -8.52
N ILE A 499 -32.53 -9.78 -9.84
CA ILE A 499 -32.96 -8.65 -10.69
C ILE A 499 -34.47 -8.43 -10.61
N GLN A 500 -35.26 -9.49 -10.60
CA GLN A 500 -36.72 -9.42 -10.54
C GLN A 500 -37.20 -8.93 -9.16
N SER A 501 -36.57 -9.36 -8.07
CA SER A 501 -36.96 -8.95 -6.72
C SER A 501 -36.74 -7.47 -6.44
N LEU A 502 -35.79 -6.82 -7.12
CA LEU A 502 -35.58 -5.36 -7.04
C LEU A 502 -36.72 -4.56 -7.70
N THR A 503 -37.62 -5.19 -8.45
CA THR A 503 -38.70 -4.48 -9.15
C THR A 503 -39.93 -4.19 -8.28
N THR A 504 -40.06 -4.82 -7.12
CA THR A 504 -41.29 -4.84 -6.32
C THR A 504 -41.35 -3.85 -5.16
N SER A 505 -40.31 -3.07 -4.91
CA SER A 505 -40.35 -2.01 -3.89
C SER A 505 -40.00 -0.66 -4.49
N PRO A 506 -41.00 0.25 -4.65
CA PRO A 506 -40.71 1.66 -4.75
C PRO A 506 -40.35 2.16 -3.33
N ARG A 507 -39.14 1.91 -2.88
CA ARG A 507 -38.61 2.64 -1.74
C ARG A 507 -38.36 4.06 -2.21
N GLY A 508 -39.22 4.94 -1.68
CA GLY A 508 -39.19 6.35 -1.96
C GLY A 508 -37.79 6.92 -1.87
N SER A 509 -37.57 7.91 -2.67
CA SER A 509 -36.48 8.87 -2.58
C SER A 509 -36.46 9.51 -1.17
N GLY A 510 -36.11 8.73 -0.17
CA GLY A 510 -35.61 9.21 1.08
C GLY A 510 -34.24 9.80 0.74
N GLY A 511 -34.20 11.12 0.56
CA GLY A 511 -32.96 11.84 0.48
C GLY A 511 -32.10 11.40 1.66
N LEU A 512 -30.98 10.81 1.37
CA LEU A 512 -29.93 10.59 2.35
C LEU A 512 -29.74 11.91 3.10
N SER A 513 -30.14 11.91 4.37
CA SER A 513 -29.91 13.02 5.28
C SER A 513 -28.41 13.34 5.20
N LEU A 514 -28.11 14.55 4.70
CA LEU A 514 -26.77 15.08 4.50
C LEU A 514 -26.01 15.37 5.82
N ALA A 515 -26.47 14.81 6.95
CA ALA A 515 -25.90 15.03 8.27
C ALA A 515 -25.10 13.81 8.77
N GLY A 516 -24.20 13.25 7.99
CA GLY A 516 -23.39 12.11 8.43
C GLY A 516 -22.35 11.60 7.44
N ALA A 517 -22.23 12.20 6.27
CA ALA A 517 -21.34 11.69 5.21
C ALA A 517 -19.91 12.29 5.27
N GLU A 518 -19.40 12.62 6.45
CA GLU A 518 -18.15 13.39 6.57
C GLU A 518 -16.87 12.56 6.70
N THR A 519 -16.95 11.25 6.91
CA THR A 519 -15.73 10.41 6.90
C THR A 519 -16.04 9.04 6.34
N CYS A 520 -15.78 8.82 5.06
CA CYS A 520 -15.81 7.50 4.45
C CYS A 520 -14.44 6.78 4.55
N VAL A 521 -13.80 6.94 5.67
CA VAL A 521 -12.89 5.97 6.24
C VAL A 521 -13.77 5.16 7.20
N PRO A 522 -13.72 3.82 7.28
CA PRO A 522 -14.43 3.06 8.31
C PRO A 522 -14.22 3.74 9.67
N ASP A 523 -15.24 3.84 10.52
CA ASP A 523 -15.12 4.46 11.86
C ASP A 523 -13.96 3.84 12.67
N ASP A 524 -13.63 2.58 12.43
CA ASP A 524 -12.40 1.92 12.90
C ASP A 524 -11.09 2.62 12.45
N MET A 525 -11.15 3.51 11.45
CA MET A 525 -9.99 4.28 10.96
C MET A 525 -9.94 5.71 11.50
N ALA A 526 -11.07 6.30 11.91
CA ALA A 526 -11.13 7.67 12.44
C ALA A 526 -10.84 7.71 13.95
N VAL A 527 -11.31 6.74 14.70
CA VAL A 527 -11.07 6.63 16.17
C VAL A 527 -9.59 6.33 16.46
N GLU A 528 -8.90 5.66 15.52
CA GLU A 528 -7.48 5.32 15.67
C GLU A 528 -6.53 6.49 15.42
N ASP A 529 -6.91 7.49 14.61
CA ASP A 529 -6.06 8.67 14.35
C ASP A 529 -6.12 9.71 15.49
N GLU A 530 -7.25 9.84 16.21
CA GLU A 530 -7.31 10.72 17.39
C GLU A 530 -6.51 10.15 18.57
N ALA A 531 -6.58 8.85 18.81
CA ALA A 531 -5.80 8.21 19.88
C ALA A 531 -4.28 8.24 19.61
N ALA A 532 -3.84 8.18 18.36
CA ALA A 532 -2.42 8.30 17.99
C ALA A 532 -1.91 9.74 18.08
N ALA A 533 -2.76 10.74 17.82
CA ALA A 533 -2.41 12.15 17.99
C ALA A 533 -2.25 12.52 19.47
N ASP A 534 -3.09 11.98 20.34
CA ASP A 534 -3.04 12.22 21.79
C ASP A 534 -1.83 11.53 22.45
N ILE A 535 -1.45 10.33 22.00
CA ILE A 535 -0.24 9.63 22.49
C ILE A 535 1.04 10.36 22.05
N LEU A 536 1.11 10.85 20.80
CA LEU A 536 2.25 11.64 20.33
C LEU A 536 2.35 13.01 21.04
N ALA A 537 1.22 13.64 21.38
CA ALA A 537 1.19 14.87 22.13
C ALA A 537 1.66 14.67 23.59
N ALA A 538 1.29 13.52 24.20
CA ALA A 538 1.73 13.16 25.55
C ALA A 538 3.23 12.82 25.62
N GLU A 539 3.77 12.10 24.63
CA GLU A 539 5.19 11.79 24.54
C GLU A 539 6.06 13.03 24.27
N MET A 540 5.59 13.95 23.42
CA MET A 540 6.32 15.22 23.19
C MET A 540 6.30 16.14 24.41
N THR A 541 5.32 16.06 25.29
CA THR A 541 5.27 16.85 26.53
C THR A 541 6.17 16.24 27.61
N ALA A 542 6.36 14.92 27.63
CA ALA A 542 7.26 14.22 28.57
C ALA A 542 8.75 14.36 28.19
N ILE A 543 9.10 14.75 26.96
CA ILE A 543 10.50 15.00 26.54
C ILE A 543 10.88 16.48 26.77
N ALA A 544 9.91 17.36 27.01
CA ALA A 544 10.12 18.79 27.21
C ALA A 544 10.08 19.20 28.70
N SER A 545 9.88 18.28 29.63
CA SER A 545 10.01 18.41 31.09
C SER A 545 11.17 17.56 31.60
#